data_51c1e87816c346e46f0e948963f46770
#
_entry.id   51c1e87816c346e46f0e948963f46770
#
_cell.length_a   1.000
_cell.length_b   1.000
_cell.length_c   1.000
_cell.angle_alpha   90.00
_cell.angle_beta   90.00
_cell.angle_gamma   90.00
#
_symmetry.space_group_name_H-M   'P 1'
#
loop_
_entity.id
_entity.type
_entity.pdbx_description
1 polymer ?
#
loop_
_entity_poly.entity_id
_entity_poly.type
_entity_poly.pdbx_seq_one_letter_code
_entity_poly.pdbx_strand_id
1 'polypeptide(L)'
;MRPYQQEAKDSIFSAWEECDNVLFQMPTGTGKTRLFSSIISDIKAWSTLHSFDCRILIIAHRIELIDQISENLQRYRIPHGIIAGGRERDLRQYVQVASIQTITHHANVDAISELDIRFIIIDEAHHSVANSYRKLWKMFEGAKILGVTATPWRMNGSGFYPLYDRLITSKPIKEFISEGWLSPYNFYSVKSQSLEVQTISNINEFDIEGDYKVSALEKEMDTMQIRARLLDSYLRLAKGKKGIIYSISRKHSEHIREEYKQAGFKVVTIDANTPRDERRLYVQRFKNGLIDIIVNVDIFSEGFDCPDIEFIQLARPTRSLVKYLQQVGRGLRPTEGKTTCIILDNVGSCLKFGLPNEERSWEEFFMGKPEKEQTDHKNYEASFGLGTKEIDYTEGSDELCLVDGVENPPSNPENKTPAWNDADDDLLRVLFVEKGCSINLLASVFKTKEVVIKDILKRKGLFTEC
;
A
#
# COMPACT_ATOMS: atom_id res chain seq x y z
N MET A 1 -9.07 5.05 -15.95
CA MET A 1 -9.04 5.36 -14.51
C MET A 1 -10.30 4.79 -13.90
N ARG A 2 -10.28 4.35 -12.62
CA ARG A 2 -11.48 3.83 -11.93
C ARG A 2 -12.38 4.99 -11.50
N PRO A 3 -13.72 4.79 -11.37
CA PRO A 3 -14.64 5.90 -11.03
C PRO A 3 -14.22 6.67 -9.77
N TYR A 4 -13.95 5.99 -8.67
CA TYR A 4 -13.53 6.61 -7.42
C TYR A 4 -12.19 7.38 -7.51
N GLN A 5 -11.30 6.99 -8.45
CA GLN A 5 -10.05 7.73 -8.70
C GLN A 5 -10.33 9.01 -9.50
N GLN A 6 -11.36 9.01 -10.36
CA GLN A 6 -11.81 10.23 -11.04
C GLN A 6 -12.41 11.21 -10.05
N GLU A 7 -13.33 10.74 -9.20
CA GLU A 7 -13.93 11.54 -8.13
C GLU A 7 -12.87 12.15 -7.20
N ALA A 8 -11.87 11.35 -6.81
CA ALA A 8 -10.74 11.81 -6.00
C ALA A 8 -9.94 12.91 -6.73
N LYS A 9 -9.65 12.73 -8.01
CA LYS A 9 -8.94 13.71 -8.82
C LYS A 9 -9.69 15.02 -8.92
N ASP A 10 -10.99 14.96 -9.21
CA ASP A 10 -11.86 16.13 -9.34
C ASP A 10 -11.95 16.89 -8.00
N SER A 11 -12.05 16.18 -6.88
CA SER A 11 -12.03 16.77 -5.54
C SER A 11 -10.70 17.45 -5.20
N ILE A 12 -9.56 16.88 -5.63
CA ILE A 12 -8.24 17.47 -5.42
C ILE A 12 -8.09 18.76 -6.24
N PHE A 13 -8.49 18.77 -7.51
CA PHE A 13 -8.43 19.97 -8.34
C PHE A 13 -9.34 21.07 -7.80
N SER A 14 -10.57 20.73 -7.39
CA SER A 14 -11.49 21.69 -6.76
C SER A 14 -10.92 22.27 -5.45
N ALA A 15 -10.28 21.43 -4.62
CA ALA A 15 -9.64 21.92 -3.40
C ALA A 15 -8.48 22.89 -3.70
N TRP A 16 -7.73 22.65 -4.77
CA TRP A 16 -6.64 23.53 -5.19
C TRP A 16 -7.10 24.89 -5.74
N GLU A 17 -8.38 25.08 -6.03
CA GLU A 17 -8.96 26.41 -6.32
C GLU A 17 -9.05 27.27 -5.05
N GLU A 18 -9.20 26.63 -3.88
CA GLU A 18 -9.43 27.31 -2.59
C GLU A 18 -8.18 27.35 -1.68
N CYS A 19 -7.29 26.37 -1.79
CA CYS A 19 -6.10 26.24 -0.96
C CYS A 19 -4.90 25.67 -1.72
N ASP A 20 -3.71 25.73 -1.15
CA ASP A 20 -2.49 25.28 -1.82
C ASP A 20 -2.06 23.87 -1.40
N ASN A 21 -2.29 23.50 -0.15
CA ASN A 21 -1.75 22.26 0.42
C ASN A 21 -2.87 21.28 0.78
N VAL A 22 -2.99 20.22 0.02
CA VAL A 22 -4.04 19.19 0.20
C VAL A 22 -3.42 17.88 0.67
N LEU A 23 -3.95 17.29 1.73
CA LEU A 23 -3.66 15.92 2.13
C LEU A 23 -4.79 15.00 1.67
N PHE A 24 -4.46 13.99 0.87
CA PHE A 24 -5.43 13.02 0.38
C PHE A 24 -5.22 11.66 1.06
N GLN A 25 -6.25 11.20 1.77
CA GLN A 25 -6.27 9.86 2.39
C GLN A 25 -6.90 8.85 1.43
N MET A 26 -6.19 7.76 1.17
CA MET A 26 -6.68 6.67 0.33
C MET A 26 -6.05 5.33 0.75
N PRO A 27 -6.83 4.26 1.03
CA PRO A 27 -6.31 3.00 1.54
C PRO A 27 -5.20 2.38 0.69
N THR A 28 -4.38 1.54 1.32
CA THR A 28 -3.36 0.75 0.61
C THR A 28 -4.03 -0.20 -0.38
N GLY A 29 -3.46 -0.33 -1.59
CA GLY A 29 -3.99 -1.25 -2.61
C GLY A 29 -5.01 -0.64 -3.58
N THR A 30 -5.52 0.56 -3.32
CA THR A 30 -6.54 1.22 -4.16
C THR A 30 -5.96 2.02 -5.34
N GLY A 31 -4.62 2.09 -5.48
CA GLY A 31 -3.97 2.67 -6.65
C GLY A 31 -3.63 4.15 -6.55
N LYS A 32 -3.11 4.60 -5.41
CA LYS A 32 -2.58 5.96 -5.20
C LYS A 32 -1.66 6.44 -6.32
N THR A 33 -0.71 5.59 -6.73
CA THR A 33 0.26 5.92 -7.80
C THR A 33 -0.43 6.15 -9.15
N ARG A 34 -1.50 5.41 -9.47
CA ARG A 34 -2.29 5.62 -10.69
C ARG A 34 -3.04 6.95 -10.64
N LEU A 35 -3.57 7.32 -9.48
CA LEU A 35 -4.25 8.60 -9.27
C LEU A 35 -3.29 9.75 -9.55
N PHE A 36 -2.16 9.83 -8.86
CA PHE A 36 -1.26 10.95 -9.06
C PHE A 36 -0.58 10.94 -10.45
N SER A 37 -0.35 9.79 -11.09
CA SER A 37 0.11 9.74 -12.48
C SER A 37 -0.91 10.36 -13.44
N SER A 38 -2.22 10.18 -13.19
CA SER A 38 -3.27 10.84 -13.95
C SER A 38 -3.30 12.35 -13.72
N ILE A 39 -3.16 12.79 -12.48
CA ILE A 39 -3.04 14.22 -12.13
C ILE A 39 -1.86 14.87 -12.87
N ILE A 40 -0.69 14.22 -12.86
CA ILE A 40 0.50 14.67 -13.61
C ILE A 40 0.20 14.83 -15.10
N SER A 41 -0.49 13.86 -15.70
CA SER A 41 -0.84 13.90 -17.11
C SER A 41 -1.77 15.09 -17.44
N ASP A 42 -2.73 15.36 -16.57
CA ASP A 42 -3.67 16.48 -16.75
C ASP A 42 -2.97 17.84 -16.58
N ILE A 43 -2.12 17.98 -15.56
CA ILE A 43 -1.30 19.20 -15.34
C ILE A 43 -0.40 19.45 -16.55
N LYS A 44 0.24 18.40 -17.09
CA LYS A 44 1.10 18.51 -18.27
C LYS A 44 0.30 18.92 -19.51
N ALA A 45 -0.89 18.34 -19.73
CA ALA A 45 -1.76 18.69 -20.84
C ALA A 45 -2.21 20.16 -20.74
N TRP A 46 -2.62 20.60 -19.55
CA TRP A 46 -3.00 21.98 -19.27
C TRP A 46 -1.84 22.96 -19.50
N SER A 47 -0.65 22.65 -18.99
CA SER A 47 0.57 23.43 -19.16
C SER A 47 0.90 23.62 -20.65
N THR A 48 0.83 22.54 -21.43
CA THR A 48 1.07 22.58 -22.88
C THR A 48 0.04 23.45 -23.60
N LEU A 49 -1.24 23.32 -23.25
CA LEU A 49 -2.34 24.10 -23.87
C LEU A 49 -2.20 25.61 -23.64
N HIS A 50 -1.72 26.00 -22.45
CA HIS A 50 -1.62 27.41 -22.07
C HIS A 50 -0.22 27.99 -22.27
N SER A 51 0.70 27.22 -22.88
CA SER A 51 2.11 27.62 -23.09
C SER A 51 2.80 28.09 -21.81
N PHE A 52 2.46 27.46 -20.69
CA PHE A 52 2.98 27.76 -19.37
C PHE A 52 3.88 26.61 -18.91
N ASP A 53 5.18 26.88 -18.72
CA ASP A 53 6.10 25.87 -18.21
C ASP A 53 5.94 25.76 -16.69
N CYS A 54 5.45 24.60 -16.22
CA CYS A 54 5.35 24.33 -14.80
C CYS A 54 5.85 22.92 -14.50
N ARG A 55 6.83 22.82 -13.64
CA ARG A 55 7.45 21.55 -13.31
C ARG A 55 6.77 20.89 -12.12
N ILE A 56 6.80 19.57 -12.13
CA ILE A 56 6.21 18.71 -11.10
C ILE A 56 7.32 17.98 -10.35
N LEU A 57 7.27 18.01 -9.04
CA LEU A 57 8.18 17.30 -8.15
C LEU A 57 7.42 16.22 -7.39
N ILE A 58 7.85 14.96 -7.52
CA ILE A 58 7.30 13.84 -6.76
C ILE A 58 8.33 13.44 -5.71
N ILE A 59 7.90 13.36 -4.46
CA ILE A 59 8.80 13.12 -3.33
C ILE A 59 8.46 11.82 -2.64
N ALA A 60 9.48 11.04 -2.37
CA ALA A 60 9.43 9.88 -1.51
C ALA A 60 10.61 9.87 -0.52
N HIS A 61 10.46 9.15 0.59
CA HIS A 61 11.47 9.09 1.64
C HIS A 61 12.41 7.88 1.52
N ARG A 62 12.07 6.87 0.69
CA ARG A 62 12.86 5.65 0.45
C ARG A 62 13.20 5.49 -1.02
N ILE A 63 14.39 4.92 -1.28
CA ILE A 63 14.85 4.67 -2.65
C ILE A 63 13.98 3.63 -3.38
N GLU A 64 13.45 2.66 -2.67
CA GLU A 64 12.55 1.65 -3.23
C GLU A 64 11.25 2.27 -3.75
N LEU A 65 10.71 3.28 -3.03
CA LEU A 65 9.53 4.04 -3.48
C LEU A 65 9.86 4.87 -4.72
N ILE A 66 11.04 5.50 -4.77
CA ILE A 66 11.49 6.25 -5.95
C ILE A 66 11.56 5.34 -7.18
N ASP A 67 12.15 4.14 -7.04
CA ASP A 67 12.22 3.17 -8.12
C ASP A 67 10.82 2.73 -8.57
N GLN A 68 9.93 2.45 -7.63
CA GLN A 68 8.55 2.05 -7.93
C GLN A 68 7.75 3.18 -8.62
N ILE A 69 7.88 4.41 -8.15
CA ILE A 69 7.25 5.57 -8.78
C ILE A 69 7.79 5.72 -10.22
N SER A 70 9.11 5.65 -10.39
CA SER A 70 9.76 5.72 -11.71
C SER A 70 9.27 4.62 -12.66
N GLU A 71 9.22 3.37 -12.22
CA GLU A 71 8.68 2.25 -13.00
C GLU A 71 7.21 2.48 -13.42
N ASN A 72 6.39 3.01 -12.52
CA ASN A 72 5.00 3.33 -12.83
C ASN A 72 4.88 4.49 -13.84
N LEU A 73 5.64 5.57 -13.67
CA LEU A 73 5.66 6.68 -14.64
C LEU A 73 6.11 6.19 -16.03
N GLN A 74 7.09 5.29 -16.12
CA GLN A 74 7.50 4.67 -17.38
C GLN A 74 6.35 3.88 -18.02
N ARG A 75 5.61 3.08 -17.23
CA ARG A 75 4.41 2.35 -17.72
C ARG A 75 3.34 3.29 -18.30
N TYR A 76 3.19 4.47 -17.72
CA TYR A 76 2.26 5.51 -18.21
C TYR A 76 2.89 6.41 -19.26
N ARG A 77 4.14 6.13 -19.71
CA ARG A 77 4.88 6.91 -20.71
C ARG A 77 5.05 8.38 -20.30
N ILE A 78 5.27 8.63 -19.03
CA ILE A 78 5.58 9.95 -18.48
C ILE A 78 7.11 10.08 -18.34
N PRO A 79 7.77 10.89 -19.23
CA PRO A 79 9.20 11.17 -19.09
C PRO A 79 9.49 11.90 -17.77
N HIS A 80 10.55 11.48 -17.08
CA HIS A 80 10.92 12.06 -15.78
C HIS A 80 12.41 11.93 -15.51
N GLY A 81 12.94 12.84 -14.69
CA GLY A 81 14.26 12.75 -14.08
C GLY A 81 14.21 12.15 -12.68
N ILE A 82 15.38 11.76 -12.16
CA ILE A 82 15.52 11.23 -10.79
C ILE A 82 16.53 12.07 -10.01
N ILE A 83 16.15 12.53 -8.82
CA ILE A 83 17.02 13.28 -7.89
C ILE A 83 17.19 12.43 -6.61
N ALA A 84 18.09 11.48 -6.65
CA ALA A 84 18.39 10.60 -5.52
C ALA A 84 19.89 10.30 -5.43
N GLY A 85 20.37 9.90 -4.25
CA GLY A 85 21.77 9.53 -4.07
C GLY A 85 22.19 8.38 -4.97
N GLY A 86 23.38 8.50 -5.60
CA GLY A 86 23.91 7.48 -6.49
C GLY A 86 23.19 7.32 -7.84
N ARG A 87 22.33 8.27 -8.21
CA ARG A 87 21.61 8.28 -9.50
C ARG A 87 22.11 9.44 -10.38
N GLU A 88 22.15 9.21 -11.69
CA GLU A 88 22.36 10.28 -12.67
C GLU A 88 21.13 11.20 -12.69
N ARG A 89 21.36 12.52 -12.73
CA ARG A 89 20.31 13.53 -12.67
C ARG A 89 20.05 14.11 -14.06
N ASP A 90 18.80 14.11 -14.49
CA ASP A 90 18.36 14.90 -15.64
C ASP A 90 17.34 15.96 -15.19
N LEU A 91 17.83 17.13 -14.82
CA LEU A 91 17.01 18.24 -14.36
C LEU A 91 16.21 18.93 -15.49
N ARG A 92 16.42 18.56 -16.76
CA ARG A 92 15.68 19.11 -17.90
C ARG A 92 14.25 18.56 -17.99
N GLN A 93 14.01 17.40 -17.38
CA GLN A 93 12.72 16.76 -17.42
C GLN A 93 11.66 17.59 -16.68
N TYR A 94 10.45 17.62 -17.26
CA TYR A 94 9.30 18.32 -16.69
C TYR A 94 8.85 17.73 -15.33
N VAL A 95 8.93 16.42 -15.17
CA VAL A 95 8.64 15.70 -13.94
C VAL A 95 9.95 15.24 -13.30
N GLN A 96 10.11 15.48 -12.01
CA GLN A 96 11.24 15.01 -11.22
C GLN A 96 10.76 14.09 -10.10
N VAL A 97 11.35 12.91 -9.97
CA VAL A 97 11.12 12.00 -8.83
C VAL A 97 12.31 12.10 -7.88
N ALA A 98 12.07 12.42 -6.64
CA ALA A 98 13.14 12.82 -5.76
C ALA A 98 13.07 12.22 -4.36
N SER A 99 14.27 11.98 -3.77
CA SER A 99 14.41 11.70 -2.34
C SER A 99 14.40 13.00 -1.54
N ILE A 100 13.56 13.06 -0.50
CA ILE A 100 13.51 14.22 0.40
C ILE A 100 14.89 14.52 1.01
N GLN A 101 15.67 13.49 1.37
CA GLN A 101 17.01 13.64 1.93
C GLN A 101 17.96 14.30 0.93
N THR A 102 17.85 13.91 -0.35
CA THR A 102 18.73 14.47 -1.40
C THR A 102 18.38 15.91 -1.71
N ILE A 103 17.10 16.25 -1.79
CA ILE A 103 16.66 17.63 -2.08
C ILE A 103 17.06 18.59 -0.97
N THR A 104 16.86 18.19 0.28
CA THR A 104 17.08 19.07 1.44
C THR A 104 18.53 19.06 1.94
N HIS A 105 19.42 18.32 1.27
CA HIS A 105 20.84 18.35 1.54
C HIS A 105 21.44 19.69 1.06
N HIS A 106 22.18 20.37 1.93
CA HIS A 106 22.69 21.73 1.70
C HIS A 106 23.41 21.94 0.36
N ALA A 107 24.16 20.93 -0.13
CA ALA A 107 24.86 21.00 -1.40
C ALA A 107 23.94 20.97 -2.65
N ASN A 108 22.67 20.68 -2.49
CA ASN A 108 21.71 20.55 -3.60
C ASN A 108 20.63 21.65 -3.59
N VAL A 109 20.44 22.33 -2.46
CA VAL A 109 19.32 23.25 -2.25
C VAL A 109 19.29 24.34 -3.32
N ASP A 110 20.42 24.99 -3.60
CA ASP A 110 20.49 26.10 -4.56
C ASP A 110 20.08 25.65 -5.98
N ALA A 111 20.70 24.59 -6.49
CA ALA A 111 20.41 24.09 -7.83
C ALA A 111 19.00 23.57 -8.02
N ILE A 112 18.36 23.09 -6.94
CA ILE A 112 16.99 22.55 -6.97
C ILE A 112 15.96 23.66 -6.76
N SER A 113 16.25 24.66 -5.93
CA SER A 113 15.37 25.82 -5.72
C SER A 113 15.22 26.69 -6.96
N GLU A 114 16.21 26.66 -7.89
CA GLU A 114 16.13 27.34 -9.19
C GLU A 114 15.14 26.69 -10.17
N LEU A 115 14.70 25.45 -9.88
CA LEU A 115 13.68 24.79 -10.70
C LEU A 115 12.32 25.44 -10.42
N ASP A 116 11.62 25.88 -11.45
CA ASP A 116 10.26 26.45 -11.33
C ASP A 116 9.24 25.35 -11.03
N ILE A 117 9.31 24.80 -9.80
CA ILE A 117 8.39 23.75 -9.33
C ILE A 117 7.09 24.41 -8.90
N ARG A 118 5.99 24.04 -9.56
CA ARG A 118 4.64 24.56 -9.29
C ARG A 118 3.72 23.54 -8.65
N PHE A 119 4.04 22.26 -8.80
CA PHE A 119 3.27 21.16 -8.20
C PHE A 119 4.21 20.19 -7.50
N ILE A 120 3.85 19.83 -6.28
CA ILE A 120 4.60 18.86 -5.48
C ILE A 120 3.66 17.74 -5.05
N ILE A 121 4.03 16.50 -5.31
CA ILE A 121 3.32 15.32 -4.87
C ILE A 121 4.19 14.58 -3.86
N ILE A 122 3.67 14.33 -2.67
CA ILE A 122 4.38 13.63 -1.60
C ILE A 122 3.71 12.27 -1.38
N ASP A 123 4.41 11.22 -1.76
CA ASP A 123 3.94 9.85 -1.47
C ASP A 123 4.29 9.45 -0.03
N GLU A 124 3.41 8.65 0.61
CA GLU A 124 3.45 8.32 2.03
C GLU A 124 3.60 9.56 2.93
N ALA A 125 2.72 10.54 2.69
CA ALA A 125 2.76 11.87 3.29
C ALA A 125 2.64 11.90 4.83
N HIS A 126 2.34 10.76 5.49
CA HIS A 126 2.40 10.66 6.95
C HIS A 126 3.83 10.90 7.51
N HIS A 127 4.87 10.81 6.67
CA HIS A 127 6.24 11.21 7.00
C HIS A 127 6.51 12.71 6.84
N SER A 128 5.61 13.50 6.24
CA SER A 128 5.88 14.88 5.81
C SER A 128 6.08 15.91 6.94
N VAL A 129 5.82 15.55 8.18
CA VAL A 129 5.97 16.48 9.31
C VAL A 129 7.43 16.58 9.84
N ALA A 130 8.36 15.78 9.30
CA ALA A 130 9.77 15.88 9.64
C ALA A 130 10.36 17.24 9.18
N ASN A 131 11.43 17.70 9.87
CA ASN A 131 12.07 18.98 9.57
C ASN A 131 12.55 19.13 8.12
N SER A 132 12.91 18.02 7.45
CA SER A 132 13.28 18.01 6.03
C SER A 132 12.13 18.48 5.14
N TYR A 133 10.91 18.07 5.44
CA TYR A 133 9.75 18.50 4.68
C TYR A 133 9.39 19.98 4.93
N ARG A 134 9.55 20.48 6.17
CA ARG A 134 9.36 21.93 6.43
C ARG A 134 10.30 22.82 5.62
N LYS A 135 11.52 22.34 5.32
CA LYS A 135 12.44 23.03 4.40
C LYS A 135 11.89 23.05 2.98
N LEU A 136 11.26 21.96 2.54
CA LEU A 136 10.65 21.86 1.21
C LEU A 136 9.57 22.94 0.99
N TRP A 137 8.67 23.13 1.97
CA TRP A 137 7.63 24.19 1.89
C TRP A 137 8.23 25.58 1.71
N LYS A 138 9.36 25.85 2.40
CA LYS A 138 10.09 27.13 2.26
C LYS A 138 10.83 27.28 0.93
N MET A 139 11.29 26.16 0.35
CA MET A 139 12.00 26.19 -0.94
C MET A 139 11.06 26.49 -2.11
N PHE A 140 9.83 26.05 -2.03
CA PHE A 140 8.84 26.14 -3.12
C PHE A 140 7.56 26.82 -2.65
N GLU A 141 7.72 28.03 -2.10
CA GLU A 141 6.60 28.86 -1.65
C GLU A 141 5.66 29.16 -2.82
N GLY A 142 4.36 28.96 -2.63
CA GLY A 142 3.33 29.12 -3.67
C GLY A 142 3.16 27.93 -4.62
N ALA A 143 3.87 26.81 -4.43
CA ALA A 143 3.58 25.57 -5.13
C ALA A 143 2.32 24.89 -4.58
N LYS A 144 1.51 24.30 -5.46
CA LYS A 144 0.39 23.44 -5.06
C LYS A 144 0.94 22.08 -4.57
N ILE A 145 0.60 21.69 -3.35
CA ILE A 145 1.12 20.47 -2.73
C ILE A 145 0.00 19.44 -2.54
N LEU A 146 0.24 18.23 -3.00
CA LEU A 146 -0.59 17.06 -2.73
C LEU A 146 0.19 16.04 -1.90
N GLY A 147 -0.16 15.91 -0.63
CA GLY A 147 0.25 14.76 0.16
C GLY A 147 -0.69 13.58 -0.06
N VAL A 148 -0.17 12.38 -0.32
CA VAL A 148 -0.97 11.18 -0.45
C VAL A 148 -0.56 10.17 0.60
N THR A 149 -1.50 9.65 1.37
CA THR A 149 -1.23 8.64 2.41
C THR A 149 -2.40 7.69 2.58
N ALA A 150 -2.13 6.47 3.03
CA ALA A 150 -3.20 5.57 3.46
C ALA A 150 -3.72 5.91 4.85
N THR A 151 -2.87 6.47 5.69
CA THR A 151 -3.12 6.61 7.12
C THR A 151 -2.57 7.95 7.59
N PRO A 152 -3.38 9.02 7.61
CA PRO A 152 -3.00 10.31 8.15
C PRO A 152 -2.99 10.26 9.68
N TRP A 153 -2.05 9.50 10.24
CA TRP A 153 -1.91 9.27 11.67
C TRP A 153 -0.44 9.30 12.07
N ARG A 154 -0.15 9.77 13.28
CA ARG A 154 1.19 9.80 13.86
C ARG A 154 1.17 9.36 15.31
N MET A 155 2.18 8.57 15.68
CA MET A 155 2.28 7.98 17.02
C MET A 155 2.44 9.03 18.12
N ASN A 156 3.05 10.16 17.82
CA ASN A 156 3.24 11.29 18.76
C ASN A 156 2.02 12.23 18.85
N GLY A 157 0.95 11.98 18.10
CA GLY A 157 -0.28 12.75 18.13
C GLY A 157 -0.25 14.11 17.45
N SER A 158 0.86 14.50 16.87
CA SER A 158 0.87 15.75 16.11
C SER A 158 0.06 15.61 14.82
N GLY A 159 -0.76 16.61 14.53
CA GLY A 159 -1.57 16.66 13.33
C GLY A 159 -0.80 17.09 12.08
N PHE A 160 -1.51 17.16 10.98
CA PHE A 160 -1.01 17.57 9.67
C PHE A 160 -1.44 18.98 9.30
N TYR A 161 -2.45 19.53 9.99
CA TYR A 161 -3.01 20.86 9.75
C TYR A 161 -1.96 22.00 9.64
N PRO A 162 -0.84 21.99 10.38
CA PRO A 162 0.19 23.02 10.19
C PRO A 162 0.91 22.99 8.83
N LEU A 163 0.77 21.92 8.05
CA LEU A 163 1.41 21.72 6.75
C LEU A 163 0.42 21.63 5.60
N TYR A 164 -0.76 21.15 5.87
CA TYR A 164 -1.83 20.97 4.88
C TYR A 164 -3.06 21.74 5.31
N ASP A 165 -3.65 22.46 4.36
CA ASP A 165 -4.82 23.31 4.60
C ASP A 165 -6.12 22.50 4.67
N ARG A 166 -6.16 21.37 3.94
CA ARG A 166 -7.36 20.53 3.80
C ARG A 166 -7.01 19.04 3.76
N LEU A 167 -7.81 18.25 4.46
CA LEU A 167 -7.88 16.80 4.28
C LEU A 167 -9.01 16.44 3.32
N ILE A 168 -8.74 15.55 2.37
CA ILE A 168 -9.74 14.87 1.55
C ILE A 168 -9.64 13.38 1.83
N THR A 169 -10.75 12.76 2.17
CA THR A 169 -10.81 11.32 2.44
C THR A 169 -11.50 10.58 1.30
N SER A 170 -10.98 9.43 0.94
CA SER A 170 -11.63 8.51 0.02
C SER A 170 -12.73 7.71 0.72
N LYS A 171 -13.40 6.84 -0.03
CA LYS A 171 -14.30 5.83 0.55
C LYS A 171 -13.58 4.97 1.60
N PRO A 172 -14.30 4.46 2.62
CA PRO A 172 -13.74 3.54 3.60
C PRO A 172 -13.41 2.17 2.98
N ILE A 173 -12.51 1.41 3.62
CA ILE A 173 -12.09 0.07 3.17
C ILE A 173 -13.27 -0.86 2.95
N LYS A 174 -14.29 -0.80 3.82
CA LYS A 174 -15.52 -1.60 3.71
C LYS A 174 -16.24 -1.40 2.37
N GLU A 175 -16.35 -0.17 1.89
CA GLU A 175 -16.95 0.13 0.60
C GLU A 175 -16.09 -0.36 -0.56
N PHE A 176 -14.76 -0.18 -0.50
CA PHE A 176 -13.87 -0.73 -1.51
C PHE A 176 -13.95 -2.25 -1.62
N ILE A 177 -14.14 -2.96 -0.50
CA ILE A 177 -14.36 -4.41 -0.49
C ILE A 177 -15.71 -4.75 -1.11
N SER A 178 -16.80 -4.07 -0.72
CA SER A 178 -18.16 -4.33 -1.23
C SER A 178 -18.28 -4.06 -2.74
N GLU A 179 -17.55 -3.07 -3.25
CA GLU A 179 -17.45 -2.74 -4.67
C GLU A 179 -16.44 -3.64 -5.42
N GLY A 180 -15.71 -4.54 -4.72
CA GLY A 180 -14.72 -5.46 -5.30
C GLY A 180 -13.40 -4.80 -5.73
N TRP A 181 -13.13 -3.57 -5.31
CA TRP A 181 -11.85 -2.88 -5.57
C TRP A 181 -10.74 -3.30 -4.60
N LEU A 182 -11.10 -3.85 -3.44
CA LEU A 182 -10.23 -4.54 -2.51
C LEU A 182 -10.73 -5.97 -2.30
N SER A 183 -9.81 -6.88 -2.03
CA SER A 183 -10.13 -8.26 -1.71
C SER A 183 -10.78 -8.35 -0.33
N PRO A 184 -11.85 -9.12 -0.16
CA PRO A 184 -12.34 -9.48 1.16
C PRO A 184 -11.30 -10.29 1.93
N TYR A 185 -11.49 -10.42 3.23
CA TYR A 185 -10.57 -11.12 4.09
C TYR A 185 -11.28 -11.92 5.18
N ASN A 186 -10.60 -12.93 5.70
CA ASN A 186 -10.94 -13.60 6.96
C ASN A 186 -9.86 -13.24 7.98
N PHE A 187 -10.27 -12.58 9.04
CA PHE A 187 -9.37 -12.09 10.08
C PHE A 187 -9.42 -12.97 11.32
N TYR A 188 -8.32 -13.58 11.65
CA TYR A 188 -8.17 -14.41 12.85
C TYR A 188 -7.22 -13.73 13.81
N SER A 189 -7.59 -13.64 15.09
CA SER A 189 -6.76 -13.04 16.12
C SER A 189 -6.75 -13.83 17.42
N VAL A 190 -5.70 -13.60 18.20
CA VAL A 190 -5.57 -14.13 19.55
C VAL A 190 -6.51 -13.41 20.51
N LYS A 191 -6.97 -14.12 21.54
CA LYS A 191 -7.77 -13.54 22.63
C LYS A 191 -6.91 -12.65 23.53
N SER A 192 -7.55 -11.70 24.23
CA SER A 192 -6.88 -10.78 25.15
C SER A 192 -6.09 -11.47 26.28
N GLN A 193 -6.49 -12.68 26.65
CA GLN A 193 -5.83 -13.49 27.68
C GLN A 193 -4.72 -14.40 27.13
N SER A 194 -4.40 -14.33 25.85
CA SER A 194 -3.36 -15.16 25.23
C SER A 194 -1.97 -14.87 25.80
N LEU A 195 -1.08 -15.86 25.70
CA LEU A 195 0.31 -15.71 26.11
C LEU A 195 0.99 -14.54 25.40
N GLU A 196 0.74 -14.38 24.10
CA GLU A 196 1.31 -13.33 23.27
C GLU A 196 0.91 -11.95 23.77
N VAL A 197 -0.38 -11.71 24.01
CA VAL A 197 -0.89 -10.42 24.49
C VAL A 197 -0.37 -10.12 25.89
N GLN A 198 -0.34 -11.11 26.80
CA GLN A 198 0.22 -10.94 28.14
C GLN A 198 1.72 -10.62 28.08
N THR A 199 2.47 -11.30 27.23
CA THR A 199 3.90 -11.04 27.03
C THR A 199 4.13 -9.62 26.51
N ILE A 200 3.38 -9.19 25.47
CA ILE A 200 3.48 -7.86 24.88
C ILE A 200 3.13 -6.77 25.92
N SER A 201 2.13 -6.98 26.75
CA SER A 201 1.70 -6.01 27.75
C SER A 201 2.78 -5.70 28.81
N ASN A 202 3.72 -6.60 29.01
CA ASN A 202 4.85 -6.43 29.93
C ASN A 202 6.04 -5.70 29.30
N ILE A 203 6.04 -5.43 27.97
CA ILE A 203 7.14 -4.74 27.29
C ILE A 203 6.98 -3.23 27.47
N ASN A 204 7.92 -2.61 28.18
CA ASN A 204 7.91 -1.19 28.51
C ASN A 204 9.11 -0.43 27.87
N GLU A 205 9.81 -1.05 26.92
CA GLU A 205 10.90 -0.43 26.19
C GLU A 205 10.45 0.01 24.79
N PHE A 206 10.63 1.30 24.49
CA PHE A 206 10.21 1.92 23.23
C PHE A 206 11.40 2.55 22.51
N ASP A 207 11.29 2.68 21.21
CA ASP A 207 12.23 3.43 20.37
C ASP A 207 11.92 4.94 20.38
N ILE A 208 12.71 5.71 19.64
CA ILE A 208 12.55 7.18 19.54
C ILE A 208 11.24 7.63 18.86
N GLU A 209 10.61 6.74 18.11
CA GLU A 209 9.32 6.99 17.45
C GLU A 209 8.15 6.59 18.36
N GLY A 210 8.40 5.88 19.46
CA GLY A 210 7.42 5.40 20.42
C GLY A 210 6.88 3.99 20.11
N ASP A 211 7.43 3.28 19.11
CA ASP A 211 7.13 1.88 18.85
C ASP A 211 7.96 0.98 19.80
N TYR A 212 7.61 -0.29 19.91
CA TYR A 212 8.37 -1.23 20.70
C TYR A 212 9.81 -1.36 20.21
N LYS A 213 10.75 -1.35 21.15
CA LYS A 213 12.17 -1.57 20.87
C LYS A 213 12.40 -3.00 20.38
N VAL A 214 13.06 -3.15 19.22
CA VAL A 214 13.27 -4.45 18.57
C VAL A 214 13.95 -5.45 19.50
N SER A 215 14.97 -5.02 20.27
CA SER A 215 15.68 -5.90 21.21
C SER A 215 14.79 -6.43 22.34
N ALA A 216 13.86 -5.63 22.83
CA ALA A 216 12.91 -6.04 23.85
C ALA A 216 11.88 -7.03 23.28
N LEU A 217 11.35 -6.75 22.08
CA LEU A 217 10.47 -7.69 21.39
C LEU A 217 11.15 -9.02 21.10
N GLU A 218 12.38 -9.00 20.60
CA GLU A 218 13.13 -10.22 20.29
C GLU A 218 13.34 -11.08 21.53
N LYS A 219 13.70 -10.45 22.65
CA LYS A 219 13.94 -11.16 23.91
C LYS A 219 12.70 -11.87 24.43
N GLU A 220 11.54 -11.21 24.38
CA GLU A 220 10.32 -11.72 25.02
C GLU A 220 9.46 -12.56 24.04
N MET A 221 9.45 -12.26 22.74
CA MET A 221 8.56 -12.86 21.74
C MET A 221 9.24 -13.94 20.88
N ASP A 222 10.59 -13.92 20.70
CA ASP A 222 11.30 -14.92 19.90
C ASP A 222 11.57 -16.20 20.70
N THR A 223 10.53 -16.78 21.28
CA THR A 223 10.58 -18.04 22.02
C THR A 223 10.07 -19.19 21.16
N MET A 224 10.57 -20.42 21.43
CA MET A 224 10.11 -21.61 20.70
C MET A 224 8.59 -21.80 20.82
N GLN A 225 8.02 -21.51 21.99
CA GLN A 225 6.59 -21.66 22.23
C GLN A 225 5.75 -20.69 21.37
N ILE A 226 6.13 -19.42 21.27
CA ILE A 226 5.42 -18.44 20.46
C ILE A 226 5.57 -18.78 18.97
N ARG A 227 6.77 -19.14 18.51
CA ARG A 227 6.98 -19.52 17.12
C ARG A 227 6.21 -20.79 16.72
N ALA A 228 6.14 -21.78 17.60
CA ALA A 228 5.33 -22.99 17.35
C ALA A 228 3.85 -22.64 17.12
N ARG A 229 3.32 -21.62 17.82
CA ARG A 229 1.95 -21.14 17.58
C ARG A 229 1.80 -20.39 16.27
N LEU A 230 2.85 -19.70 15.77
CA LEU A 230 2.83 -19.11 14.42
C LEU A 230 2.67 -20.20 13.36
N LEU A 231 3.49 -21.26 13.45
CA LEU A 231 3.44 -22.37 12.51
C LEU A 231 2.11 -23.12 12.60
N ASP A 232 1.62 -23.41 13.79
CA ASP A 232 0.35 -24.11 13.99
C ASP A 232 -0.84 -23.32 13.39
N SER A 233 -0.92 -22.01 13.66
CA SER A 233 -1.97 -21.18 13.06
C SER A 233 -1.92 -21.16 11.53
N TYR A 234 -0.73 -21.10 10.93
CA TYR A 234 -0.59 -21.23 9.48
C TYR A 234 -1.06 -22.61 8.98
N LEU A 235 -0.62 -23.70 9.63
CA LEU A 235 -0.99 -25.06 9.24
C LEU A 235 -2.50 -25.31 9.28
N ARG A 236 -3.19 -24.74 10.26
CA ARG A 236 -4.65 -24.90 10.41
C ARG A 236 -5.46 -23.99 9.50
N LEU A 237 -5.05 -22.73 9.32
CA LEU A 237 -5.89 -21.71 8.73
C LEU A 237 -5.45 -21.29 7.32
N ALA A 238 -4.16 -21.41 6.98
CA ALA A 238 -3.60 -20.89 5.73
C ALA A 238 -2.68 -21.88 5.00
N LYS A 239 -2.70 -23.18 5.37
CA LYS A 239 -1.84 -24.19 4.75
C LYS A 239 -1.99 -24.20 3.22
N GLY A 240 -0.85 -24.15 2.53
CA GLY A 240 -0.78 -24.13 1.06
C GLY A 240 -1.09 -22.80 0.41
N LYS A 241 -1.39 -21.76 1.19
CA LYS A 241 -1.55 -20.38 0.73
C LYS A 241 -0.21 -19.68 0.63
N LYS A 242 -0.09 -18.82 -0.39
CA LYS A 242 1.09 -17.98 -0.61
C LYS A 242 0.98 -16.67 0.17
N GLY A 243 2.02 -16.28 0.93
CA GLY A 243 1.88 -15.09 1.74
C GLY A 243 3.14 -14.55 2.39
N ILE A 244 2.92 -13.58 3.29
CA ILE A 244 3.98 -12.84 3.97
C ILE A 244 3.81 -12.95 5.49
N ILE A 245 4.92 -13.22 6.18
CA ILE A 245 5.02 -13.16 7.64
C ILE A 245 5.83 -11.92 8.00
N TYR A 246 5.27 -11.04 8.83
CA TYR A 246 5.96 -9.86 9.35
C TYR A 246 6.62 -10.20 10.67
N SER A 247 7.95 -10.27 10.69
CA SER A 247 8.76 -10.67 11.83
C SER A 247 9.40 -9.49 12.55
N ILE A 248 9.88 -9.72 13.77
CA ILE A 248 10.43 -8.70 14.70
C ILE A 248 11.82 -8.24 14.23
N SER A 249 12.71 -9.20 13.95
CA SER A 249 14.11 -8.99 13.67
C SER A 249 14.64 -10.01 12.67
N ARG A 250 15.87 -9.81 12.21
CA ARG A 250 16.54 -10.79 11.33
C ARG A 250 16.67 -12.15 12.00
N LYS A 251 17.03 -12.20 13.28
CA LYS A 251 17.16 -13.43 14.04
C LYS A 251 15.82 -14.15 14.14
N HIS A 252 14.75 -13.43 14.50
CA HIS A 252 13.39 -13.98 14.54
C HIS A 252 12.95 -14.48 13.17
N SER A 253 13.27 -13.75 12.09
CA SER A 253 12.92 -14.18 10.73
C SER A 253 13.62 -15.46 10.30
N GLU A 254 14.88 -15.66 10.69
CA GLU A 254 15.63 -16.88 10.42
C GLU A 254 15.07 -18.07 11.20
N HIS A 255 14.71 -17.90 12.47
CA HIS A 255 14.07 -18.95 13.26
C HIS A 255 12.71 -19.37 12.65
N ILE A 256 11.86 -18.41 12.26
CA ILE A 256 10.59 -18.70 11.58
C ILE A 256 10.88 -19.43 10.27
N ARG A 257 11.80 -18.94 9.45
CA ARG A 257 12.16 -19.58 8.17
C ARG A 257 12.54 -21.04 8.37
N GLU A 258 13.39 -21.32 9.34
CA GLU A 258 13.89 -22.68 9.60
C GLU A 258 12.77 -23.62 10.05
N GLU A 259 11.90 -23.19 10.95
CA GLU A 259 10.75 -23.97 11.42
C GLU A 259 9.76 -24.28 10.28
N TYR A 260 9.42 -23.28 9.45
CA TYR A 260 8.52 -23.48 8.31
C TYR A 260 9.16 -24.34 7.20
N LYS A 261 10.47 -24.20 7.01
CA LYS A 261 11.21 -25.05 6.05
C LYS A 261 11.27 -26.51 6.51
N GLN A 262 11.47 -26.75 7.82
CA GLN A 262 11.40 -28.11 8.39
C GLN A 262 9.99 -28.70 8.24
N ALA A 263 8.95 -27.89 8.27
CA ALA A 263 7.58 -28.30 7.98
C ALA A 263 7.29 -28.51 6.46
N GLY A 264 8.29 -28.35 5.59
CA GLY A 264 8.22 -28.68 4.17
C GLY A 264 7.85 -27.53 3.23
N PHE A 265 7.82 -26.27 3.71
CA PHE A 265 7.47 -25.11 2.89
C PHE A 265 8.70 -24.43 2.27
N LYS A 266 8.53 -23.79 1.11
CA LYS A 266 9.57 -23.02 0.43
C LYS A 266 9.56 -21.59 0.97
N VAL A 267 10.43 -21.32 1.94
CA VAL A 267 10.46 -20.05 2.70
C VAL A 267 11.77 -19.32 2.49
N VAL A 268 11.69 -18.01 2.33
CA VAL A 268 12.85 -17.11 2.27
C VAL A 268 12.67 -15.95 3.25
N THR A 269 13.79 -15.39 3.71
CA THR A 269 13.82 -14.16 4.50
C THR A 269 14.22 -12.99 3.61
N ILE A 270 13.60 -11.83 3.82
CA ILE A 270 13.98 -10.58 3.17
C ILE A 270 14.04 -9.47 4.23
N ASP A 271 15.21 -8.83 4.32
CA ASP A 271 15.49 -7.71 5.22
C ASP A 271 16.29 -6.60 4.52
N ALA A 272 16.66 -5.55 5.26
CA ALA A 272 17.42 -4.41 4.75
C ALA A 272 18.80 -4.78 4.19
N ASN A 273 19.40 -5.86 4.67
CA ASN A 273 20.72 -6.32 4.20
C ASN A 273 20.64 -7.29 3.02
N THR A 274 19.44 -7.77 2.65
CA THR A 274 19.28 -8.60 1.46
C THR A 274 19.68 -7.80 0.21
N PRO A 275 20.69 -8.24 -0.57
CA PRO A 275 21.12 -7.54 -1.76
C PRO A 275 19.97 -7.27 -2.73
N ARG A 276 20.01 -6.13 -3.43
CA ARG A 276 18.91 -5.68 -4.30
C ARG A 276 18.54 -6.71 -5.37
N ASP A 277 19.55 -7.33 -6.00
CA ASP A 277 19.33 -8.30 -7.08
C ASP A 277 18.75 -9.61 -6.51
N GLU A 278 19.22 -10.04 -5.35
CA GLU A 278 18.69 -11.20 -4.64
C GLU A 278 17.24 -10.96 -4.20
N ARG A 279 16.93 -9.77 -3.67
CA ARG A 279 15.56 -9.37 -3.34
C ARG A 279 14.63 -9.41 -4.56
N ARG A 280 15.09 -8.89 -5.70
CA ARG A 280 14.33 -8.96 -6.96
C ARG A 280 14.09 -10.40 -7.40
N LEU A 281 15.10 -11.25 -7.29
CA LEU A 281 15.00 -12.67 -7.63
C LEU A 281 13.99 -13.39 -6.72
N TYR A 282 14.02 -13.15 -5.40
CA TYR A 282 13.08 -13.75 -4.45
C TYR A 282 11.64 -13.29 -4.72
N VAL A 283 11.44 -11.99 -4.97
CA VAL A 283 10.12 -11.45 -5.34
C VAL A 283 9.60 -12.07 -6.64
N GLN A 284 10.46 -12.22 -7.65
CA GLN A 284 10.07 -12.86 -8.90
C GLN A 284 9.72 -14.35 -8.70
N ARG A 285 10.53 -15.08 -7.93
CA ARG A 285 10.25 -16.48 -7.59
C ARG A 285 8.97 -16.64 -6.79
N PHE A 286 8.70 -15.73 -5.87
CA PHE A 286 7.46 -15.69 -5.11
C PHE A 286 6.26 -15.43 -6.01
N LYS A 287 6.34 -14.46 -6.92
CA LYS A 287 5.29 -14.20 -7.93
C LYS A 287 5.02 -15.45 -8.79
N ASN A 288 6.04 -16.19 -9.15
CA ASN A 288 5.93 -17.39 -9.98
C ASN A 288 5.56 -18.68 -9.20
N GLY A 289 5.27 -18.59 -7.89
CA GLY A 289 4.91 -19.75 -7.06
C GLY A 289 6.07 -20.71 -6.75
N LEU A 290 7.32 -20.27 -6.95
CA LEU A 290 8.53 -21.03 -6.59
C LEU A 290 8.95 -20.85 -5.14
N ILE A 291 8.39 -19.86 -4.47
CA ILE A 291 8.49 -19.56 -3.04
C ILE A 291 7.06 -19.44 -2.53
N ASP A 292 6.77 -20.10 -1.42
CA ASP A 292 5.43 -20.10 -0.82
C ASP A 292 5.28 -18.95 0.18
N ILE A 293 6.33 -18.68 0.95
CA ILE A 293 6.29 -17.74 2.07
C ILE A 293 7.51 -16.83 2.06
N ILE A 294 7.29 -15.54 2.23
CA ILE A 294 8.35 -14.57 2.52
C ILE A 294 8.22 -14.13 3.98
N VAL A 295 9.29 -14.33 4.76
CA VAL A 295 9.41 -13.74 6.10
C VAL A 295 10.12 -12.40 5.96
N ASN A 296 9.44 -11.33 6.35
CA ASN A 296 9.88 -9.95 6.10
C ASN A 296 10.20 -9.21 7.40
N VAL A 297 11.30 -8.45 7.37
CA VAL A 297 11.66 -7.49 8.43
C VAL A 297 11.63 -6.08 7.85
N ASP A 298 10.59 -5.32 8.13
CA ASP A 298 10.39 -3.87 7.84
C ASP A 298 10.54 -3.39 6.38
N ILE A 299 10.78 -4.29 5.40
CA ILE A 299 11.00 -3.87 4.00
C ILE A 299 9.69 -3.78 3.21
N PHE A 300 8.78 -4.73 3.41
CA PHE A 300 7.55 -4.83 2.63
C PHE A 300 6.35 -4.10 3.24
N SER A 301 6.57 -3.28 4.24
CA SER A 301 5.56 -2.31 4.70
C SER A 301 5.26 -1.28 3.61
N GLU A 302 6.29 -0.85 2.84
CA GLU A 302 6.17 0.14 1.78
C GLU A 302 6.88 -0.34 0.49
N GLY A 303 6.39 0.07 -0.67
CA GLY A 303 7.05 -0.18 -1.95
C GLY A 303 7.03 -1.62 -2.50
N PHE A 304 6.36 -2.58 -1.86
CA PHE A 304 6.24 -3.94 -2.37
C PHE A 304 4.95 -4.16 -3.14
N ASP A 305 5.04 -4.57 -4.40
CA ASP A 305 3.90 -4.84 -5.26
C ASP A 305 3.78 -6.33 -5.62
N CYS A 306 2.93 -7.02 -4.88
CA CYS A 306 2.54 -8.40 -5.17
C CYS A 306 1.06 -8.58 -4.81
N PRO A 307 0.14 -8.52 -5.78
CA PRO A 307 -1.29 -8.58 -5.51
C PRO A 307 -1.81 -9.99 -5.18
N ASP A 308 -1.08 -11.03 -5.53
CA ASP A 308 -1.46 -12.43 -5.35
C ASP A 308 -1.10 -13.03 -3.98
N ILE A 309 -0.98 -12.18 -2.96
CA ILE A 309 -0.81 -12.59 -1.57
C ILE A 309 -2.14 -13.12 -1.05
N GLU A 310 -2.17 -14.39 -0.62
CA GLU A 310 -3.36 -15.07 -0.13
C GLU A 310 -3.44 -15.06 1.40
N PHE A 311 -2.31 -14.92 2.12
CA PHE A 311 -2.32 -14.71 3.56
C PHE A 311 -1.29 -13.69 4.03
N ILE A 312 -1.61 -13.04 5.14
CA ILE A 312 -0.73 -12.17 5.92
C ILE A 312 -0.66 -12.75 7.32
N GLN A 313 0.55 -12.87 7.88
CA GLN A 313 0.73 -13.26 9.27
C GLN A 313 1.50 -12.18 10.04
N LEU A 314 0.89 -11.66 11.08
CA LEU A 314 1.46 -10.66 11.96
C LEU A 314 2.15 -11.36 13.13
N ALA A 315 3.49 -11.43 13.08
CA ALA A 315 4.33 -12.00 14.12
C ALA A 315 5.16 -10.94 14.85
N ARG A 316 4.95 -9.66 14.50
CA ARG A 316 5.59 -8.50 15.14
C ARG A 316 4.53 -7.57 15.72
N PRO A 317 4.49 -7.41 17.05
CA PRO A 317 3.71 -6.35 17.67
C PRO A 317 4.18 -4.97 17.21
N THR A 318 3.25 -4.03 17.08
CA THR A 318 3.56 -2.62 16.82
C THR A 318 2.59 -1.71 17.54
N ARG A 319 3.04 -0.50 17.84
CA ARG A 319 2.19 0.58 18.34
C ARG A 319 1.77 1.54 17.22
N SER A 320 2.17 1.27 15.98
CA SER A 320 1.90 2.10 14.81
C SER A 320 0.68 1.60 14.03
N LEU A 321 -0.40 2.38 14.04
CA LEU A 321 -1.57 2.16 13.18
C LEU A 321 -1.19 2.16 11.69
N VAL A 322 -0.21 2.99 11.31
CA VAL A 322 0.31 3.05 9.93
C VAL A 322 0.89 1.71 9.51
N LYS A 323 1.83 1.15 10.33
CA LYS A 323 2.46 -0.14 10.04
C LYS A 323 1.42 -1.26 9.95
N TYR A 324 0.49 -1.31 10.90
CA TYR A 324 -0.58 -2.30 10.91
C TYR A 324 -1.41 -2.27 9.63
N LEU A 325 -1.96 -1.11 9.27
CA LEU A 325 -2.81 -0.97 8.08
C LEU A 325 -2.04 -1.17 6.77
N GLN A 326 -0.77 -0.78 6.71
CA GLN A 326 0.08 -1.03 5.54
C GLN A 326 0.37 -2.53 5.36
N GLN A 327 0.70 -3.26 6.45
CA GLN A 327 0.95 -4.69 6.41
C GLN A 327 -0.28 -5.46 5.95
N VAL A 328 -1.42 -5.23 6.59
CA VAL A 328 -2.69 -5.89 6.23
C VAL A 328 -3.13 -5.49 4.83
N GLY A 329 -3.00 -4.22 4.46
CA GLY A 329 -3.38 -3.69 3.16
C GLY A 329 -2.65 -4.36 1.97
N ARG A 330 -1.50 -5.01 2.20
CA ARG A 330 -0.83 -5.81 1.15
C ARG A 330 -1.66 -7.03 0.77
N GLY A 331 -2.33 -7.65 1.75
CA GLY A 331 -3.21 -8.77 1.51
C GLY A 331 -4.56 -8.40 0.87
N LEU A 332 -4.98 -7.15 0.97
CA LEU A 332 -6.28 -6.72 0.44
C LEU A 332 -6.25 -6.38 -1.06
N ARG A 333 -5.13 -6.50 -1.74
CA ARG A 333 -5.07 -6.27 -3.19
C ARG A 333 -5.81 -7.36 -3.94
N PRO A 334 -6.75 -7.00 -4.83
CA PRO A 334 -7.44 -7.96 -5.66
C PRO A 334 -6.54 -8.50 -6.77
N THR A 335 -6.70 -9.78 -7.08
CA THR A 335 -6.10 -10.41 -8.26
C THR A 335 -7.01 -11.49 -8.80
N GLU A 336 -6.82 -11.88 -10.05
CA GLU A 336 -7.58 -12.96 -10.67
C GLU A 336 -7.36 -14.28 -9.90
N GLY A 337 -8.44 -14.98 -9.60
CA GLY A 337 -8.40 -16.25 -8.86
C GLY A 337 -8.33 -16.12 -7.33
N LYS A 338 -8.06 -14.94 -6.80
CA LYS A 338 -8.06 -14.71 -5.36
C LYS A 338 -9.46 -14.35 -4.88
N THR A 339 -10.03 -15.21 -4.05
CA THR A 339 -11.38 -15.00 -3.47
C THR A 339 -11.34 -14.21 -2.19
N THR A 340 -10.38 -14.48 -1.32
CA THR A 340 -10.24 -13.83 0.00
C THR A 340 -8.76 -13.83 0.43
N CYS A 341 -8.39 -12.97 1.37
CA CYS A 341 -7.10 -13.00 2.06
C CYS A 341 -7.29 -13.51 3.49
N ILE A 342 -6.42 -14.40 3.94
CA ILE A 342 -6.40 -14.84 5.33
C ILE A 342 -5.43 -13.94 6.12
N ILE A 343 -5.90 -13.33 7.19
CA ILE A 343 -5.08 -12.51 8.09
C ILE A 343 -4.95 -13.26 9.41
N LEU A 344 -3.73 -13.61 9.78
CA LEU A 344 -3.38 -14.27 11.03
C LEU A 344 -2.72 -13.25 11.96
N ASP A 345 -3.49 -12.68 12.86
CA ASP A 345 -3.00 -11.73 13.86
C ASP A 345 -2.57 -12.46 15.13
N ASN A 346 -1.36 -13.00 15.09
CA ASN A 346 -0.78 -13.75 16.22
C ASN A 346 -0.29 -12.84 17.37
N VAL A 347 -0.46 -11.53 17.27
CA VAL A 347 0.04 -10.56 18.26
C VAL A 347 -1.06 -9.66 18.81
N GLY A 348 -2.33 -9.90 18.42
CA GLY A 348 -3.47 -9.15 18.92
C GLY A 348 -3.50 -7.68 18.47
N SER A 349 -3.01 -7.36 17.28
CA SER A 349 -3.01 -5.99 16.76
C SER A 349 -4.42 -5.40 16.67
N CYS A 350 -5.42 -6.23 16.37
CA CYS A 350 -6.81 -5.78 16.28
C CYS A 350 -7.39 -5.38 17.65
N LEU A 351 -6.90 -5.94 18.75
CA LEU A 351 -7.29 -5.53 20.11
C LEU A 351 -6.93 -4.07 20.40
N LYS A 352 -5.89 -3.57 19.74
CA LYS A 352 -5.44 -2.19 19.87
C LYS A 352 -6.01 -1.26 18.81
N PHE A 353 -6.02 -1.69 17.57
CA PHE A 353 -6.31 -0.84 16.42
C PHE A 353 -7.70 -1.06 15.81
N GLY A 354 -8.41 -2.12 16.23
CA GLY A 354 -9.61 -2.58 15.55
C GLY A 354 -9.33 -3.26 14.23
N LEU A 355 -10.38 -3.62 13.52
CA LEU A 355 -10.29 -4.27 12.21
C LEU A 355 -9.80 -3.30 11.12
N PRO A 356 -9.20 -3.81 10.02
CA PRO A 356 -8.74 -2.96 8.93
C PRO A 356 -9.85 -2.13 8.28
N ASN A 357 -11.08 -2.67 8.19
CA ASN A 357 -12.25 -2.05 7.60
C ASN A 357 -13.04 -1.15 8.57
N GLU A 358 -12.60 -1.02 9.81
CA GLU A 358 -13.23 -0.13 10.79
C GLU A 358 -13.12 1.33 10.33
N GLU A 359 -14.22 2.06 10.48
CA GLU A 359 -14.25 3.49 10.19
C GLU A 359 -13.45 4.27 11.24
N ARG A 360 -12.70 5.23 10.76
CA ARG A 360 -11.81 6.06 11.59
C ARG A 360 -12.05 7.53 11.29
N SER A 361 -12.09 8.36 12.33
CA SER A 361 -12.19 9.82 12.21
C SER A 361 -10.85 10.42 11.74
N TRP A 362 -10.53 10.26 10.45
CA TRP A 362 -9.28 10.77 9.89
C TRP A 362 -9.10 12.27 10.10
N GLU A 363 -10.21 13.02 10.21
CA GLU A 363 -10.19 14.46 10.48
C GLU A 363 -9.59 14.78 11.87
N GLU A 364 -9.92 13.98 12.89
CA GLU A 364 -9.35 14.15 14.24
C GLU A 364 -7.83 13.92 14.22
N PHE A 365 -7.38 12.91 13.49
CA PHE A 365 -5.94 12.66 13.33
C PHE A 365 -5.24 13.74 12.50
N PHE A 366 -5.92 14.29 11.50
CA PHE A 366 -5.42 15.40 10.71
C PHE A 366 -5.23 16.67 11.54
N MET A 367 -6.20 17.00 12.37
CA MET A 367 -6.11 18.15 13.28
C MET A 367 -5.04 17.94 14.37
N GLY A 368 -4.89 16.70 14.81
CA GLY A 368 -3.97 16.36 15.91
C GLY A 368 -4.48 16.83 17.26
N LYS A 369 -3.69 16.60 18.31
CA LYS A 369 -4.00 17.04 19.67
C LYS A 369 -3.16 18.22 20.10
N PRO A 370 -3.67 19.05 21.06
CA PRO A 370 -2.89 20.10 21.67
C PRO A 370 -1.58 19.57 22.25
N GLU A 371 -0.50 20.34 22.15
CA GLU A 371 0.84 19.93 22.62
C GLU A 371 0.87 19.47 24.08
N LYS A 372 0.01 20.02 24.94
CA LYS A 372 -0.12 19.63 26.34
C LYS A 372 -0.62 18.19 26.54
N GLU A 373 -1.37 17.64 25.59
CA GLU A 373 -1.90 16.29 25.63
C GLU A 373 -0.98 15.27 24.95
N GLN A 374 -0.01 15.73 24.15
CA GLN A 374 0.92 14.85 23.43
C GLN A 374 1.98 14.19 24.33
N THR A 375 2.19 14.69 25.53
CA THR A 375 3.21 14.21 26.48
C THR A 375 2.79 12.99 27.29
N ASP A 376 1.49 12.68 27.37
CA ASP A 376 0.96 11.54 28.09
C ASP A 376 0.52 10.41 27.12
N HIS A 377 1.48 9.55 26.75
CA HIS A 377 1.29 8.49 25.76
C HIS A 377 0.17 7.48 26.11
N LYS A 378 -0.14 7.26 27.40
CA LYS A 378 -1.22 6.32 27.79
C LYS A 378 -2.61 6.92 27.56
N ASN A 379 -2.79 8.17 27.92
CA ASN A 379 -4.07 8.87 27.72
C ASN A 379 -4.30 9.22 26.25
N TYR A 380 -3.23 9.39 25.48
CA TYR A 380 -3.27 9.67 24.07
C TYR A 380 -3.88 8.53 23.25
N GLU A 381 -3.43 7.29 23.44
CA GLU A 381 -3.97 6.12 22.71
C GLU A 381 -5.48 5.95 22.97
N ALA A 382 -5.90 6.04 24.23
CA ALA A 382 -7.31 5.91 24.61
C ALA A 382 -8.19 6.99 23.99
N SER A 383 -7.70 8.22 23.86
CA SER A 383 -8.48 9.34 23.36
C SER A 383 -8.75 9.33 21.85
N PHE A 384 -8.03 8.52 21.07
CA PHE A 384 -8.33 8.25 19.66
C PHE A 384 -9.07 6.91 19.45
N GLY A 385 -9.62 6.32 20.49
CA GLY A 385 -10.24 5.00 20.42
C GLY A 385 -9.24 3.88 20.16
N LEU A 386 -7.94 4.16 20.35
CA LEU A 386 -6.87 3.16 20.30
C LEU A 386 -6.67 2.64 21.73
N GLY A 387 -7.14 1.47 22.00
CA GLY A 387 -7.06 0.85 23.31
C GLY A 387 -7.50 -0.60 23.23
N THR A 388 -7.59 -1.27 24.37
CA THR A 388 -8.12 -2.62 24.39
C THR A 388 -9.58 -2.59 23.96
N LYS A 389 -9.88 -3.07 22.75
CA LYS A 389 -11.23 -3.20 22.22
C LYS A 389 -11.82 -4.54 22.63
N GLU A 390 -13.08 -4.55 22.99
CA GLU A 390 -13.85 -5.79 23.07
C GLU A 390 -14.10 -6.28 21.65
N ILE A 391 -13.73 -7.52 21.38
CA ILE A 391 -13.90 -8.15 20.09
C ILE A 391 -14.79 -9.36 20.25
N ASP A 392 -15.84 -9.43 19.46
CA ASP A 392 -16.67 -10.60 19.34
C ASP A 392 -15.93 -11.68 18.56
N TYR A 393 -15.67 -12.79 19.22
CA TYR A 393 -15.08 -13.96 18.59
C TYR A 393 -16.19 -14.93 18.21
N THR A 394 -16.23 -15.36 16.96
CA THR A 394 -17.01 -16.55 16.59
C THR A 394 -16.34 -17.79 17.19
N GLU A 395 -17.10 -18.80 17.55
CA GLU A 395 -16.58 -20.03 18.19
C GLU A 395 -15.39 -20.60 17.40
N GLY A 396 -14.28 -20.79 18.08
CA GLY A 396 -13.01 -21.30 17.50
C GLY A 396 -12.09 -21.87 18.57
N SER A 397 -11.06 -22.56 18.14
CA SER A 397 -10.05 -23.17 19.03
C SER A 397 -9.30 -22.11 19.83
N ASP A 398 -8.67 -22.53 20.94
CA ASP A 398 -8.11 -21.71 22.00
C ASP A 398 -6.99 -20.71 21.60
N GLU A 399 -6.47 -20.74 20.36
CA GLU A 399 -5.29 -19.96 19.97
C GLU A 399 -5.59 -18.81 19.02
N LEU A 400 -6.22 -19.05 17.86
CA LEU A 400 -6.68 -18.01 16.93
C LEU A 400 -8.16 -18.19 16.61
N CYS A 401 -8.95 -17.16 16.89
CA CYS A 401 -10.38 -17.15 16.64
C CYS A 401 -10.70 -16.25 15.46
N LEU A 402 -11.73 -16.63 14.67
CA LEU A 402 -12.27 -15.78 13.62
C LEU A 402 -12.92 -14.54 14.26
N VAL A 403 -12.52 -13.37 13.82
CA VAL A 403 -13.02 -12.07 14.27
C VAL A 403 -13.96 -11.47 13.23
N ASP A 404 -13.56 -11.55 11.94
CA ASP A 404 -14.33 -11.03 10.82
C ASP A 404 -14.07 -11.90 9.58
N GLY A 405 -15.10 -12.15 8.80
CA GLY A 405 -14.98 -12.97 7.59
C GLY A 405 -16.14 -12.80 6.63
N VAL A 406 -15.91 -13.15 5.38
CA VAL A 406 -16.89 -13.04 4.30
C VAL A 406 -17.17 -14.43 3.70
N GLU A 407 -18.41 -14.89 3.80
CA GLU A 407 -18.82 -16.18 3.24
C GLU A 407 -18.85 -16.19 1.71
N ASN A 408 -19.30 -15.09 1.09
CA ASN A 408 -19.40 -14.92 -0.36
C ASN A 408 -18.72 -13.60 -0.79
N PRO A 409 -17.45 -13.64 -1.21
CA PRO A 409 -16.74 -12.43 -1.62
C PRO A 409 -17.37 -11.82 -2.89
N PRO A 410 -17.49 -10.48 -2.99
CA PRO A 410 -17.94 -9.80 -4.19
C PRO A 410 -16.95 -10.03 -5.34
N SER A 411 -17.44 -10.10 -6.57
CA SER A 411 -16.59 -10.19 -7.75
C SER A 411 -15.80 -8.88 -7.93
N ASN A 412 -14.51 -8.98 -8.22
CA ASN A 412 -13.69 -7.81 -8.57
C ASN A 412 -14.28 -7.12 -9.81
N PRO A 413 -14.62 -5.81 -9.76
CA PRO A 413 -15.19 -5.09 -10.90
C PRO A 413 -14.25 -5.04 -12.11
N GLU A 414 -12.94 -5.12 -11.93
CA GLU A 414 -11.97 -5.19 -13.04
C GLU A 414 -12.00 -6.55 -13.77
N ASN A 415 -12.53 -7.59 -13.15
CA ASN A 415 -12.75 -8.91 -13.74
C ASN A 415 -14.11 -9.02 -14.45
N LYS A 416 -14.98 -8.01 -14.35
CA LYS A 416 -16.13 -7.90 -15.23
C LYS A 416 -15.58 -7.51 -16.60
N THR A 417 -15.56 -8.44 -17.52
CA THR A 417 -15.45 -8.14 -18.96
C THR A 417 -16.41 -6.99 -19.22
N PRO A 418 -15.98 -5.86 -19.82
CA PRO A 418 -16.90 -4.82 -20.22
C PRO A 418 -18.07 -5.47 -20.94
N ALA A 419 -19.29 -5.11 -20.61
CA ALA A 419 -20.45 -5.65 -21.30
C ALA A 419 -20.24 -5.38 -22.78
N TRP A 420 -20.10 -6.47 -23.55
CA TRP A 420 -19.90 -6.41 -24.99
C TRP A 420 -21.12 -5.73 -25.63
N ASN A 421 -20.91 -4.75 -26.46
CA ASN A 421 -21.96 -3.96 -27.08
C ASN A 421 -21.85 -3.97 -28.62
N ASP A 422 -22.85 -3.44 -29.31
CA ASP A 422 -22.89 -3.41 -30.78
C ASP A 422 -21.73 -2.63 -31.40
N ALA A 423 -21.22 -1.59 -30.73
CA ALA A 423 -20.04 -0.85 -31.20
C ALA A 423 -18.76 -1.67 -31.13
N ASP A 424 -18.66 -2.56 -30.13
CA ASP A 424 -17.54 -3.51 -30.01
C ASP A 424 -17.61 -4.55 -31.15
N ASP A 425 -18.81 -4.96 -31.55
CA ASP A 425 -19.04 -5.84 -32.70
C ASP A 425 -18.56 -5.25 -34.02
N ASP A 426 -18.91 -3.99 -34.28
CA ASP A 426 -18.49 -3.28 -35.49
C ASP A 426 -16.99 -3.07 -35.51
N LEU A 427 -16.40 -2.68 -34.36
CA LEU A 427 -14.95 -2.51 -34.23
C LEU A 427 -14.22 -3.85 -34.41
N LEU A 428 -14.73 -4.95 -33.82
CA LEU A 428 -14.16 -6.28 -33.97
C LEU A 428 -14.17 -6.72 -35.45
N ARG A 429 -15.27 -6.50 -36.15
CA ARG A 429 -15.39 -6.84 -37.56
C ARG A 429 -14.37 -6.06 -38.41
N VAL A 430 -14.27 -4.76 -38.22
CA VAL A 430 -13.30 -3.92 -38.95
C VAL A 430 -11.87 -4.38 -38.67
N LEU A 431 -11.50 -4.61 -37.40
CA LEU A 431 -10.15 -5.00 -37.06
C LEU A 431 -9.79 -6.41 -37.54
N PHE A 432 -10.74 -7.37 -37.47
CA PHE A 432 -10.50 -8.75 -37.89
C PHE A 432 -10.54 -8.92 -39.41
N VAL A 433 -11.62 -8.45 -40.04
CA VAL A 433 -11.89 -8.69 -41.48
C VAL A 433 -11.13 -7.69 -42.39
N GLU A 434 -11.15 -6.41 -42.05
CA GLU A 434 -10.57 -5.37 -42.91
C GLU A 434 -9.09 -5.10 -42.65
N LYS A 435 -8.66 -5.26 -41.37
CA LYS A 435 -7.28 -4.99 -40.95
C LYS A 435 -6.46 -6.26 -40.75
N GLY A 436 -7.05 -7.46 -40.76
CA GLY A 436 -6.35 -8.71 -40.61
C GLY A 436 -5.68 -8.90 -39.23
N CYS A 437 -6.20 -8.27 -38.18
CA CYS A 437 -5.62 -8.35 -36.85
C CYS A 437 -5.70 -9.78 -36.27
N SER A 438 -4.61 -10.25 -35.65
CA SER A 438 -4.58 -11.56 -34.99
C SER A 438 -5.51 -11.60 -33.77
N ILE A 439 -5.98 -12.79 -33.42
CA ILE A 439 -6.87 -13.01 -32.26
C ILE A 439 -6.21 -12.52 -30.96
N ASN A 440 -4.91 -12.73 -30.82
CA ASN A 440 -4.14 -12.25 -29.67
C ASN A 440 -4.16 -10.72 -29.57
N LEU A 441 -3.96 -10.01 -30.70
CA LEU A 441 -4.01 -8.56 -30.75
C LEU A 441 -5.44 -8.06 -30.43
N LEU A 442 -6.47 -8.71 -30.96
CA LEU A 442 -7.86 -8.38 -30.67
C LEU A 442 -8.19 -8.60 -29.19
N ALA A 443 -7.73 -9.70 -28.58
CA ALA A 443 -7.90 -9.95 -27.15
C ALA A 443 -7.27 -8.83 -26.29
N SER A 444 -6.14 -8.30 -26.72
CA SER A 444 -5.48 -7.16 -26.06
C SER A 444 -6.26 -5.85 -26.24
N VAL A 445 -6.75 -5.55 -27.47
CA VAL A 445 -7.52 -4.34 -27.79
C VAL A 445 -8.83 -4.29 -26.99
N PHE A 446 -9.56 -5.40 -26.97
CA PHE A 446 -10.85 -5.51 -26.25
C PHE A 446 -10.69 -5.87 -24.77
N LYS A 447 -9.45 -5.97 -24.25
CA LYS A 447 -9.13 -6.33 -22.85
C LYS A 447 -9.86 -7.59 -22.38
N THR A 448 -9.89 -8.62 -23.21
CA THR A 448 -10.56 -9.89 -22.94
C THR A 448 -9.65 -11.07 -23.28
N LYS A 449 -10.13 -12.30 -23.04
CA LYS A 449 -9.35 -13.51 -23.34
C LYS A 449 -9.50 -13.91 -24.82
N GLU A 450 -8.46 -14.50 -25.41
CA GLU A 450 -8.50 -15.00 -26.79
C GLU A 450 -9.68 -15.96 -27.05
N VAL A 451 -10.01 -16.79 -26.05
CA VAL A 451 -11.15 -17.73 -26.11
C VAL A 451 -12.47 -16.98 -26.31
N VAL A 452 -12.65 -15.82 -25.65
CA VAL A 452 -13.86 -15.00 -25.78
C VAL A 452 -13.93 -14.37 -27.18
N ILE A 453 -12.82 -13.85 -27.70
CA ILE A 453 -12.75 -13.32 -29.08
C ILE A 453 -13.06 -14.40 -30.09
N LYS A 454 -12.48 -15.61 -29.96
CA LYS A 454 -12.77 -16.76 -30.82
C LYS A 454 -14.25 -17.12 -30.82
N ASP A 455 -14.86 -17.19 -29.64
CA ASP A 455 -16.27 -17.52 -29.49
C ASP A 455 -17.20 -16.48 -30.14
N ILE A 456 -16.88 -15.19 -29.97
CA ILE A 456 -17.65 -14.10 -30.63
C ILE A 456 -17.48 -14.16 -32.16
N LEU A 457 -16.27 -14.34 -32.67
CA LEU A 457 -16.01 -14.47 -34.10
C LEU A 457 -16.72 -15.69 -34.72
N LYS A 458 -16.76 -16.82 -33.98
CA LYS A 458 -17.53 -18.03 -34.39
C LYS A 458 -19.02 -17.74 -34.45
N ARG A 459 -19.62 -17.14 -33.40
CA ARG A 459 -21.05 -16.80 -33.37
C ARG A 459 -21.44 -15.86 -34.52
N LYS A 460 -20.52 -15.03 -34.97
CA LYS A 460 -20.76 -14.08 -36.09
C LYS A 460 -20.39 -14.64 -37.46
N GLY A 461 -19.96 -15.91 -37.52
CA GLY A 461 -19.60 -16.55 -38.78
C GLY A 461 -18.32 -15.99 -39.42
N LEU A 462 -17.51 -15.27 -38.67
CA LEU A 462 -16.27 -14.65 -39.17
C LEU A 462 -15.03 -15.53 -38.95
N PHE A 463 -15.14 -16.62 -38.19
CA PHE A 463 -14.04 -17.54 -37.89
C PHE A 463 -14.55 -19.00 -37.85
N THR A 464 -13.91 -19.85 -38.62
CA THR A 464 -14.09 -21.32 -38.59
C THR A 464 -12.77 -21.94 -38.20
N GLU A 465 -12.77 -22.87 -37.24
CA GLU A 465 -11.59 -23.70 -37.00
C GLU A 465 -11.43 -24.69 -38.15
N CYS A 466 -10.30 -24.67 -38.83
CA CYS A 466 -9.86 -25.73 -39.75
C CYS A 466 -9.29 -26.91 -38.95
#